data_50106c2919c92557707f35d1095df638
#
_entry.id   50106c2919c92557707f35d1095df638
#
_cell.length_a   1.000
_cell.length_b   1.000
_cell.length_c   1.000
_cell.angle_alpha   90.00
_cell.angle_beta   90.00
_cell.angle_gamma   90.00
#
_symmetry.space_group_name_H-M   'P 1'
#
loop_
_entity.id
_entity.type
_entity.pdbx_description
1 polymer ?
#
loop_
_entity_poly.entity_id
_entity_poly.type
_entity_poly.pdbx_seq_one_letter_code
_entity_poly.pdbx_strand_id
1 'polypeptide(L)'
;SRRQRQMCIRDSSLNAFIDHYQKWCKRRKYNFSRSKAVEIYEASKELVSILPKDDLTKLIIKQAVEQLNTASQTVEQLRTMMNEAASKLPEYPVVMAMKGVGKSLGPQLMAEIGDVSRFTHKGAITAFAGVDPGVNESGSYEQKSVPASKRGSSTLRKTLFQVMDVLIKTKPQDDPVYLFMDKKRAQGKPYYVYMTAGANKFLRIYYGRVKEYLSSLPE
;
A
#
# COMPACT_ATOMS: atom_id res chain seq x y z
N SER A 1 -7.61 23.79 -0.97
CA SER A 1 -7.84 23.13 0.32
C SER A 1 -9.30 22.72 0.49
N ARG A 2 -9.58 21.72 1.33
CA ARG A 2 -10.94 21.26 1.65
C ARG A 2 -11.87 22.42 2.05
N ARG A 3 -11.38 23.39 2.82
CA ARG A 3 -12.15 24.55 3.30
C ARG A 3 -12.37 25.66 2.29
N GLN A 4 -11.39 26.00 1.48
CA GLN A 4 -11.57 26.97 0.41
C GLN A 4 -12.58 26.45 -0.63
N ARG A 5 -12.62 25.13 -0.86
CA ARG A 5 -13.66 24.46 -1.64
C ARG A 5 -15.03 24.51 -0.94
N GLN A 6 -15.10 24.35 0.38
CA GLN A 6 -16.35 24.45 1.13
C GLN A 6 -17.00 25.83 1.03
N MET A 7 -16.22 26.90 1.07
CA MET A 7 -16.77 28.27 0.91
C MET A 7 -17.32 28.49 -0.50
N CYS A 8 -16.60 28.07 -1.54
CA CYS A 8 -17.09 28.16 -2.92
C CYS A 8 -18.26 27.19 -3.20
N ILE A 9 -18.31 26.05 -2.50
CA ILE A 9 -19.37 25.05 -2.65
C ILE A 9 -20.68 25.57 -2.06
N ARG A 10 -20.65 26.15 -0.85
CA ARG A 10 -21.86 26.64 -0.17
C ARG A 10 -22.53 27.81 -0.88
N ASP A 11 -21.77 28.62 -1.63
CA ASP A 11 -22.24 29.78 -2.35
C ASP A 11 -22.63 29.47 -3.80
N SER A 12 -22.44 28.22 -4.26
CA SER A 12 -22.79 27.77 -5.61
C SER A 12 -24.01 26.87 -5.60
N SER A 13 -24.73 26.79 -6.72
CA SER A 13 -25.75 25.77 -6.90
C SER A 13 -25.10 24.38 -7.08
N LEU A 14 -25.85 23.30 -6.75
CA LEU A 14 -25.38 21.94 -6.92
C LEU A 14 -24.86 21.66 -8.35
N ASN A 15 -25.57 22.14 -9.37
CA ASN A 15 -25.17 21.93 -10.76
C ASN A 15 -23.87 22.68 -11.09
N ALA A 16 -23.74 23.94 -10.67
CA ALA A 16 -22.52 24.71 -10.86
C ALA A 16 -21.32 24.07 -10.14
N PHE A 17 -21.53 23.48 -8.95
CA PHE A 17 -20.48 22.74 -8.25
C PHE A 17 -20.08 21.48 -9.02
N ILE A 18 -21.05 20.68 -9.52
CA ILE A 18 -20.78 19.46 -10.28
C ILE A 18 -19.93 19.79 -11.52
N ASP A 19 -20.28 20.81 -12.28
CA ASP A 19 -19.52 21.24 -13.47
C ASP A 19 -18.10 21.68 -13.12
N HIS A 20 -17.94 22.42 -12.03
CA HIS A 20 -16.63 22.85 -11.56
C HIS A 20 -15.77 21.67 -11.11
N TYR A 21 -16.35 20.73 -10.37
CA TYR A 21 -15.69 19.51 -9.92
C TYR A 21 -15.28 18.63 -11.10
N GLN A 22 -16.11 18.49 -12.13
CA GLN A 22 -15.79 17.76 -13.36
C GLN A 22 -14.60 18.39 -14.09
N LYS A 23 -14.60 19.71 -14.26
CA LYS A 23 -13.48 20.46 -14.87
C LYS A 23 -12.20 20.30 -14.04
N TRP A 24 -12.31 20.29 -12.73
CA TRP A 24 -11.16 20.06 -11.85
C TRP A 24 -10.62 18.64 -11.97
N CYS A 25 -11.47 17.61 -11.97
CA CYS A 25 -11.07 16.22 -12.18
C CYS A 25 -10.34 16.05 -13.51
N LYS A 26 -10.89 16.62 -14.60
CA LYS A 26 -10.27 16.56 -15.94
C LYS A 26 -8.86 17.17 -15.95
N ARG A 27 -8.68 18.36 -15.35
CA ARG A 27 -7.35 19.00 -15.25
C ARG A 27 -6.34 18.20 -14.45
N ARG A 28 -6.79 17.45 -13.45
CA ARG A 28 -5.95 16.67 -12.54
C ARG A 28 -5.83 15.19 -12.90
N LYS A 29 -6.46 14.79 -14.04
CA LYS A 29 -6.52 13.39 -14.50
C LYS A 29 -7.14 12.43 -13.47
N TYR A 30 -8.11 12.90 -12.70
CA TYR A 30 -8.90 12.07 -11.78
C TYR A 30 -10.20 11.61 -12.46
N ASN A 31 -10.64 10.40 -12.10
CA ASN A 31 -11.95 9.91 -12.55
C ASN A 31 -13.07 10.74 -11.91
N PHE A 32 -13.93 11.31 -12.76
CA PHE A 32 -15.09 12.03 -12.30
C PHE A 32 -16.21 11.06 -11.88
N SER A 33 -16.84 11.34 -10.72
CA SER A 33 -18.05 10.65 -10.26
C SER A 33 -19.07 11.69 -9.83
N ARG A 34 -20.25 11.67 -10.46
CA ARG A 34 -21.35 12.57 -10.11
C ARG A 34 -21.87 12.30 -8.70
N SER A 35 -22.01 11.03 -8.30
CA SER A 35 -22.44 10.65 -6.95
C SER A 35 -21.51 11.20 -5.89
N LYS A 36 -20.19 11.10 -6.11
CA LYS A 36 -19.19 11.66 -5.20
C LYS A 36 -19.22 13.20 -5.16
N ALA A 37 -19.54 13.86 -6.27
CA ALA A 37 -19.73 15.31 -6.28
C ALA A 37 -20.93 15.73 -5.43
N VAL A 38 -22.05 15.02 -5.53
CA VAL A 38 -23.25 15.26 -4.70
C VAL A 38 -22.93 15.02 -3.22
N GLU A 39 -22.30 13.91 -2.86
CA GLU A 39 -21.88 13.60 -1.51
C GLU A 39 -21.01 14.72 -0.89
N ILE A 40 -20.02 15.21 -1.64
CA ILE A 40 -19.16 16.33 -1.21
C ILE A 40 -19.97 17.61 -1.01
N TYR A 41 -20.93 17.89 -1.90
CA TYR A 41 -21.77 19.08 -1.83
C TYR A 41 -22.67 19.04 -0.58
N GLU A 42 -23.38 17.94 -0.35
CA GLU A 42 -24.25 17.79 0.83
C GLU A 42 -23.44 17.80 2.12
N ALA A 43 -22.34 17.05 2.21
CA ALA A 43 -21.44 17.10 3.37
C ALA A 43 -20.89 18.52 3.65
N SER A 44 -20.73 19.38 2.62
CA SER A 44 -20.28 20.75 2.81
C SER A 44 -21.30 21.66 3.49
N LYS A 45 -22.61 21.35 3.36
CA LYS A 45 -23.67 22.11 4.00
C LYS A 45 -23.76 21.89 5.50
N GLU A 46 -23.46 20.65 5.95
CA GLU A 46 -23.52 20.25 7.35
C GLU A 46 -22.30 20.70 8.16
N LEU A 47 -21.21 21.07 7.49
CA LEU A 47 -19.97 21.46 8.15
C LEU A 47 -20.02 22.89 8.71
N VAL A 48 -19.95 22.99 10.03
CA VAL A 48 -19.78 24.27 10.73
C VAL A 48 -18.36 24.81 10.52
N SER A 49 -18.24 26.07 10.09
CA SER A 49 -16.93 26.72 9.98
C SER A 49 -16.38 27.06 11.36
N ILE A 50 -15.36 26.34 11.83
CA ILE A 50 -14.70 26.56 13.12
C ILE A 50 -13.72 27.75 13.05
N LEU A 51 -13.22 28.10 11.87
CA LEU A 51 -12.28 29.19 11.67
C LEU A 51 -12.97 30.38 11.00
N PRO A 52 -12.59 31.65 11.40
CA PRO A 52 -13.13 32.85 10.78
C PRO A 52 -12.81 32.88 9.26
N LYS A 53 -13.66 33.63 8.53
CA LYS A 53 -13.50 33.79 7.07
C LYS A 53 -12.63 35.05 6.78
N ASP A 54 -11.52 35.19 7.48
CA ASP A 54 -10.58 36.29 7.30
C ASP A 54 -9.43 35.96 6.33
N ASP A 55 -8.66 36.97 5.97
CA ASP A 55 -7.56 36.79 5.02
C ASP A 55 -6.39 36.00 5.61
N LEU A 56 -6.19 36.07 6.93
CA LEU A 56 -5.19 35.28 7.63
C LEU A 56 -5.52 33.79 7.54
N THR A 57 -6.76 33.40 7.79
CA THR A 57 -7.22 32.01 7.63
C THR A 57 -7.05 31.52 6.20
N LYS A 58 -7.38 32.38 5.20
CA LYS A 58 -7.17 32.03 3.79
C LYS A 58 -5.69 31.81 3.48
N LEU A 59 -4.81 32.67 4.00
CA LEU A 59 -3.37 32.55 3.82
C LEU A 59 -2.84 31.24 4.41
N ILE A 60 -3.20 30.92 5.66
CA ILE A 60 -2.79 29.68 6.33
C ILE A 60 -3.23 28.45 5.53
N ILE A 61 -4.48 28.44 5.06
CA ILE A 61 -4.99 27.33 4.26
C ILE A 61 -4.24 27.21 2.93
N LYS A 62 -3.95 28.34 2.26
CA LYS A 62 -3.18 28.33 1.01
C LYS A 62 -1.79 27.75 1.22
N GLN A 63 -1.08 28.19 2.24
CA GLN A 63 0.26 27.70 2.61
C GLN A 63 0.23 26.19 2.92
N ALA A 64 -0.73 25.72 3.72
CA ALA A 64 -0.85 24.30 4.02
C ALA A 64 -1.11 23.45 2.78
N VAL A 65 -1.88 23.95 1.81
CA VAL A 65 -2.12 23.26 0.52
C VAL A 65 -0.86 23.25 -0.36
N GLU A 66 -0.12 24.33 -0.41
CA GLU A 66 1.15 24.42 -1.15
C GLU A 66 2.17 23.44 -0.59
N GLN A 67 2.32 23.37 0.73
CA GLN A 67 3.19 22.39 1.39
C GLN A 67 2.77 20.95 1.09
N LEU A 68 1.47 20.64 1.16
CA LEU A 68 0.96 19.33 0.83
C LEU A 68 1.25 18.95 -0.63
N ASN A 69 1.06 19.87 -1.56
CA ASN A 69 1.35 19.64 -2.98
C ASN A 69 2.84 19.41 -3.21
N THR A 70 3.71 20.21 -2.60
CA THR A 70 5.16 20.05 -2.69
C THR A 70 5.61 18.71 -2.13
N ALA A 71 5.14 18.33 -0.94
CA ALA A 71 5.44 17.03 -0.34
C ALA A 71 4.96 15.87 -1.24
N SER A 72 3.76 15.99 -1.81
CA SER A 72 3.23 14.97 -2.72
C SER A 72 4.09 14.82 -3.99
N GLN A 73 4.53 15.93 -4.57
CA GLN A 73 5.43 15.92 -5.73
C GLN A 73 6.78 15.27 -5.39
N THR A 74 7.36 15.62 -4.24
CA THR A 74 8.62 15.02 -3.77
C THR A 74 8.48 13.51 -3.60
N VAL A 75 7.38 13.04 -3.00
CA VAL A 75 7.12 11.59 -2.85
C VAL A 75 7.05 10.89 -4.21
N GLU A 76 6.37 11.48 -5.20
CA GLU A 76 6.28 10.88 -6.54
C GLU A 76 7.63 10.89 -7.27
N GLN A 77 8.44 11.92 -7.12
CA GLN A 77 9.80 11.95 -7.65
C GLN A 77 10.67 10.86 -7.02
N LEU A 78 10.65 10.72 -5.70
CA LEU A 78 11.40 9.67 -4.99
C LEU A 78 10.95 8.27 -5.41
N ARG A 79 9.66 8.03 -5.60
CA ARG A 79 9.14 6.75 -6.10
C ARG A 79 9.66 6.44 -7.52
N THR A 80 9.71 7.45 -8.39
CA THR A 80 10.24 7.29 -9.74
C THR A 80 11.73 6.93 -9.68
N MET A 81 12.53 7.67 -8.92
CA MET A 81 13.96 7.40 -8.74
C MET A 81 14.22 6.00 -8.12
N MET A 82 13.43 5.60 -7.12
CA MET A 82 13.51 4.26 -6.55
C MET A 82 13.21 3.17 -7.59
N ASN A 83 12.20 3.36 -8.41
CA ASN A 83 11.86 2.41 -9.46
C ASN A 83 12.94 2.35 -10.56
N GLU A 84 13.53 3.48 -10.95
CA GLU A 84 14.64 3.55 -11.88
C GLU A 84 15.89 2.84 -11.32
N ALA A 85 16.20 3.05 -10.04
CA ALA A 85 17.31 2.35 -9.39
C ALA A 85 17.05 0.84 -9.33
N ALA A 86 15.85 0.42 -8.92
CA ALA A 86 15.48 -0.98 -8.85
C ALA A 86 15.47 -1.66 -10.23
N SER A 87 15.09 -0.95 -11.29
CA SER A 87 15.05 -1.51 -12.66
C SER A 87 16.41 -1.94 -13.21
N LYS A 88 17.49 -1.48 -12.59
CA LYS A 88 18.88 -1.87 -12.93
C LYS A 88 19.30 -3.19 -12.26
N LEU A 89 18.53 -3.69 -11.30
CA LEU A 89 18.82 -4.93 -10.60
C LEU A 89 18.34 -6.13 -11.43
N PRO A 90 19.13 -7.23 -11.52
CA PRO A 90 18.80 -8.36 -12.37
C PRO A 90 17.46 -9.01 -12.00
N GLU A 91 17.10 -9.07 -10.72
CA GLU A 91 15.86 -9.67 -10.24
C GLU A 91 14.60 -8.81 -10.46
N TYR A 92 14.73 -7.57 -10.91
CA TYR A 92 13.60 -6.65 -11.12
C TYR A 92 12.47 -7.25 -11.96
N PRO A 93 12.72 -7.89 -13.13
CA PRO A 93 11.64 -8.43 -13.96
C PRO A 93 10.82 -9.50 -13.24
N VAL A 94 11.46 -10.40 -12.51
CA VAL A 94 10.78 -11.49 -11.81
C VAL A 94 9.99 -10.98 -10.61
N VAL A 95 10.48 -9.95 -9.92
CA VAL A 95 9.77 -9.31 -8.80
C VAL A 95 8.55 -8.55 -9.31
N MET A 96 8.69 -7.80 -10.39
CA MET A 96 7.59 -7.03 -10.98
C MET A 96 6.51 -7.90 -11.62
N ALA A 97 6.83 -9.15 -11.99
CA ALA A 97 5.86 -10.13 -12.49
C ALA A 97 4.99 -10.74 -11.38
N MET A 98 5.33 -10.54 -10.10
CA MET A 98 4.53 -11.04 -8.99
C MET A 98 3.24 -10.23 -8.82
N LYS A 99 2.11 -10.93 -8.65
CA LYS A 99 0.81 -10.28 -8.41
C LYS A 99 0.83 -9.47 -7.12
N GLY A 100 0.13 -8.33 -7.14
CA GLY A 100 0.10 -7.40 -5.99
C GLY A 100 1.33 -6.49 -5.88
N VAL A 101 2.36 -6.73 -6.68
CA VAL A 101 3.57 -5.92 -6.74
C VAL A 101 3.46 -4.93 -7.90
N GLY A 102 3.68 -3.66 -7.61
CA GLY A 102 3.67 -2.59 -8.62
C GLY A 102 4.92 -1.71 -8.49
N LYS A 103 5.02 -0.69 -9.36
CA LYS A 103 6.18 0.23 -9.43
C LYS A 103 6.55 0.95 -8.12
N SER A 104 5.68 0.94 -7.12
CA SER A 104 5.97 1.48 -5.79
C SER A 104 6.39 0.39 -4.81
N LEU A 105 5.63 -0.73 -4.74
CA LEU A 105 5.89 -1.79 -3.76
C LEU A 105 7.05 -2.71 -4.17
N GLY A 106 7.28 -2.91 -5.46
CA GLY A 106 8.40 -3.71 -5.98
C GLY A 106 9.76 -3.17 -5.52
N PRO A 107 10.11 -1.91 -5.84
CA PRO A 107 11.33 -1.29 -5.36
C PRO A 107 11.48 -1.29 -3.83
N GLN A 108 10.37 -1.07 -3.09
CA GLN A 108 10.41 -1.15 -1.63
C GLN A 108 10.74 -2.55 -1.12
N LEU A 109 10.13 -3.61 -1.69
CA LEU A 109 10.44 -4.99 -1.36
C LEU A 109 11.92 -5.31 -1.63
N MET A 110 12.42 -4.92 -2.81
CA MET A 110 13.81 -5.17 -3.20
C MET A 110 14.77 -4.44 -2.28
N ALA A 111 14.51 -3.18 -1.95
CA ALA A 111 15.35 -2.40 -1.04
C ALA A 111 15.39 -2.96 0.38
N GLU A 112 14.25 -3.42 0.91
CA GLU A 112 14.15 -3.99 2.26
C GLU A 112 14.75 -5.40 2.36
N ILE A 113 14.57 -6.22 1.34
CA ILE A 113 15.09 -7.59 1.30
C ILE A 113 16.59 -7.59 0.97
N GLY A 114 17.01 -6.72 0.02
CA GLY A 114 18.37 -6.71 -0.50
C GLY A 114 18.68 -8.01 -1.24
N ASP A 115 19.95 -8.41 -1.24
CA ASP A 115 20.39 -9.66 -1.88
C ASP A 115 19.76 -10.89 -1.24
N VAL A 116 19.03 -11.65 -2.05
CA VAL A 116 18.36 -12.90 -1.61
C VAL A 116 19.36 -13.99 -1.22
N SER A 117 20.57 -13.98 -1.75
CA SER A 117 21.62 -14.97 -1.47
C SER A 117 22.06 -14.97 0.00
N ARG A 118 21.91 -13.84 0.71
CA ARG A 118 22.19 -13.73 2.14
C ARG A 118 21.31 -14.62 3.03
N PHE A 119 20.19 -15.08 2.50
CA PHE A 119 19.30 -16.00 3.23
C PHE A 119 19.60 -17.44 2.87
N THR A 120 19.95 -18.25 3.85
CA THR A 120 20.31 -19.66 3.66
C THR A 120 19.13 -20.51 3.19
N HIS A 121 17.90 -20.16 3.61
CA HIS A 121 16.68 -20.86 3.26
C HIS A 121 15.43 -19.96 3.36
N LYS A 122 14.32 -20.43 2.76
CA LYS A 122 13.03 -19.70 2.73
C LYS A 122 12.44 -19.33 4.11
N GLY A 123 12.86 -19.99 5.19
CA GLY A 123 12.45 -19.66 6.56
C GLY A 123 13.21 -18.44 7.09
N ALA A 124 14.48 -18.26 6.69
CA ALA A 124 15.29 -17.13 7.13
C ALA A 124 14.72 -15.77 6.66
N ILE A 125 14.23 -15.69 5.41
CA ILE A 125 13.60 -14.46 4.90
C ILE A 125 12.26 -14.17 5.61
N THR A 126 11.48 -15.18 6.00
CA THR A 126 10.23 -14.97 6.76
C THR A 126 10.50 -14.53 8.20
N ALA A 127 11.54 -15.05 8.83
CA ALA A 127 12.01 -14.61 10.13
C ALA A 127 12.55 -13.17 10.08
N PHE A 128 13.30 -12.83 9.03
CA PHE A 128 13.77 -11.46 8.78
C PHE A 128 12.64 -10.44 8.68
N ALA A 129 11.50 -10.82 8.09
CA ALA A 129 10.30 -9.98 8.07
C ALA A 129 9.49 -10.03 9.38
N GLY A 130 9.75 -11.00 10.25
CA GLY A 130 8.99 -11.25 11.47
C GLY A 130 7.54 -11.68 11.21
N VAL A 131 7.32 -12.41 10.10
CA VAL A 131 6.02 -13.01 9.73
C VAL A 131 6.00 -14.53 9.93
N ASP A 132 7.07 -15.07 10.49
CA ASP A 132 7.17 -16.46 10.95
C ASP A 132 6.34 -16.64 12.24
N PRO A 133 5.80 -17.85 12.51
CA PRO A 133 5.19 -18.13 13.79
C PRO A 133 6.25 -17.99 14.89
N GLY A 134 5.90 -17.34 16.00
CA GLY A 134 6.74 -17.32 17.18
C GLY A 134 6.91 -18.74 17.74
N VAL A 135 8.10 -19.06 18.25
CA VAL A 135 8.30 -20.30 18.98
C VAL A 135 7.87 -20.08 20.43
N ASN A 136 6.92 -20.87 20.88
CA ASN A 136 6.45 -20.83 22.27
C ASN A 136 6.34 -22.28 22.77
N GLU A 137 7.51 -22.88 22.96
CA GLU A 137 7.66 -24.22 23.50
C GLU A 137 8.19 -24.09 24.93
N SER A 138 7.46 -24.60 25.90
CA SER A 138 7.89 -24.72 27.26
C SER A 138 7.62 -26.16 27.76
N GLY A 139 8.65 -26.98 27.75
CA GLY A 139 8.55 -28.38 28.15
C GLY A 139 7.61 -29.20 27.23
N SER A 140 6.63 -29.85 27.82
CA SER A 140 5.65 -30.69 27.10
C SER A 140 4.42 -29.90 26.55
N TYR A 141 4.39 -28.56 26.64
CA TYR A 141 3.26 -27.73 26.21
C TYR A 141 3.51 -27.12 24.84
N GLU A 142 2.78 -27.60 23.82
CA GLU A 142 2.70 -26.98 22.50
C GLU A 142 1.48 -26.05 22.42
N GLN A 143 1.72 -24.76 22.20
CA GLN A 143 0.63 -23.82 22.01
C GLN A 143 0.03 -23.96 20.60
N LYS A 144 -1.25 -24.34 20.50
CA LYS A 144 -1.95 -24.56 19.22
C LYS A 144 -2.10 -23.31 18.32
N SER A 145 -1.91 -22.11 18.85
CA SER A 145 -1.98 -20.85 18.09
C SER A 145 -0.90 -19.91 18.58
N VAL A 146 0.13 -19.69 17.75
CA VAL A 146 1.26 -18.83 18.09
C VAL A 146 1.17 -17.56 17.22
N PRO A 147 1.25 -16.36 17.82
CA PRO A 147 1.31 -15.11 17.05
C PRO A 147 2.61 -15.03 16.25
N ALA A 148 2.64 -14.19 15.22
CA ALA A 148 3.87 -13.92 14.46
C ALA A 148 4.95 -13.33 15.37
N SER A 149 6.21 -13.70 15.15
CA SER A 149 7.35 -13.34 15.98
C SER A 149 7.56 -11.83 16.11
N LYS A 150 7.27 -11.07 15.05
CA LYS A 150 7.46 -9.61 14.92
C LYS A 150 8.89 -9.12 15.24
N ARG A 151 9.86 -10.02 15.38
CA ARG A 151 11.26 -9.71 15.72
C ARG A 151 12.06 -9.13 14.55
N GLY A 152 11.54 -9.24 13.33
CA GLY A 152 12.21 -8.78 12.11
C GLY A 152 11.84 -7.35 11.69
N SER A 153 12.18 -7.01 10.42
CA SER A 153 11.92 -5.69 9.83
C SER A 153 10.44 -5.30 9.85
N SER A 154 10.12 -4.24 10.56
CA SER A 154 8.77 -3.68 10.60
C SER A 154 8.38 -3.03 9.27
N THR A 155 9.36 -2.45 8.55
CA THR A 155 9.16 -1.80 7.26
C THR A 155 8.83 -2.83 6.19
N LEU A 156 9.61 -3.92 6.10
CA LEU A 156 9.31 -5.03 5.20
C LEU A 156 7.93 -5.62 5.49
N ARG A 157 7.61 -5.85 6.76
CA ARG A 157 6.29 -6.35 7.16
C ARG A 157 5.15 -5.42 6.74
N LYS A 158 5.32 -4.09 6.87
CA LYS A 158 4.35 -3.09 6.38
C LYS A 158 4.16 -3.21 4.86
N THR A 159 5.26 -3.27 4.10
CA THR A 159 5.22 -3.40 2.63
C THR A 159 4.52 -4.69 2.20
N LEU A 160 4.80 -5.82 2.89
CA LEU A 160 4.12 -7.09 2.65
C LEU A 160 2.60 -7.00 2.89
N PHE A 161 2.17 -6.35 3.97
CA PHE A 161 0.73 -6.14 4.22
C PHE A 161 0.08 -5.29 3.14
N GLN A 162 0.77 -4.29 2.60
CA GLN A 162 0.29 -3.51 1.46
C GLN A 162 0.13 -4.39 0.20
N VAL A 163 1.07 -5.30 -0.07
CA VAL A 163 0.93 -6.28 -1.16
C VAL A 163 -0.27 -7.19 -0.93
N MET A 164 -0.46 -7.70 0.29
CA MET A 164 -1.63 -8.54 0.62
C MET A 164 -2.95 -7.78 0.45
N ASP A 165 -2.99 -6.50 0.83
CA ASP A 165 -4.16 -5.63 0.61
C ASP A 165 -4.49 -5.47 -0.88
N VAL A 166 -3.47 -5.31 -1.74
CA VAL A 166 -3.67 -5.27 -3.20
C VAL A 166 -4.25 -6.58 -3.70
N LEU A 167 -3.71 -7.73 -3.28
CA LEU A 167 -4.22 -9.05 -3.67
C LEU A 167 -5.68 -9.26 -3.26
N ILE A 168 -6.07 -8.85 -2.05
CA ILE A 168 -7.46 -8.95 -1.59
C ILE A 168 -8.40 -8.05 -2.41
N LYS A 169 -7.94 -6.86 -2.80
CA LYS A 169 -8.74 -5.91 -3.60
C LYS A 169 -8.88 -6.35 -5.05
N THR A 170 -7.82 -6.88 -5.64
CA THR A 170 -7.78 -7.28 -7.06
C THR A 170 -8.28 -8.70 -7.32
N LYS A 171 -8.24 -9.57 -6.30
CA LYS A 171 -8.74 -10.96 -6.31
C LYS A 171 -8.25 -11.79 -7.50
N PRO A 172 -6.92 -11.87 -7.76
CA PRO A 172 -6.39 -12.61 -8.89
C PRO A 172 -6.59 -14.12 -8.69
N GLN A 173 -7.48 -14.73 -9.49
CA GLN A 173 -7.86 -16.13 -9.37
C GLN A 173 -6.75 -17.13 -9.77
N ASP A 174 -5.71 -16.65 -10.38
CA ASP A 174 -4.50 -17.39 -10.80
C ASP A 174 -3.34 -17.27 -9.80
N ASP A 175 -3.50 -16.49 -8.71
CA ASP A 175 -2.42 -16.25 -7.74
C ASP A 175 -2.50 -17.19 -6.53
N PRO A 176 -1.43 -17.99 -6.26
CA PRO A 176 -1.44 -18.95 -5.18
C PRO A 176 -1.45 -18.33 -3.78
N VAL A 177 -1.02 -17.06 -3.64
CA VAL A 177 -1.05 -16.34 -2.35
C VAL A 177 -2.46 -15.86 -2.07
N TYR A 178 -3.11 -15.25 -3.08
CA TYR A 178 -4.49 -14.83 -2.95
C TYR A 178 -5.42 -16.01 -2.63
N LEU A 179 -5.35 -17.10 -3.42
CA LEU A 179 -6.16 -18.29 -3.17
C LEU A 179 -5.95 -18.88 -1.78
N PHE A 180 -4.72 -18.86 -1.29
CA PHE A 180 -4.43 -19.30 0.08
C PHE A 180 -5.04 -18.42 1.15
N MET A 181 -4.99 -17.10 0.99
CA MET A 181 -5.63 -16.16 1.90
C MET A 181 -7.14 -16.29 1.88
N ASP A 182 -7.73 -16.39 0.69
CA ASP A 182 -9.17 -16.51 0.50
C ASP A 182 -9.72 -17.81 1.13
N LYS A 183 -9.01 -18.94 0.94
CA LYS A 183 -9.31 -20.20 1.65
C LYS A 183 -9.33 -20.03 3.17
N LYS A 184 -8.33 -19.34 3.74
CA LYS A 184 -8.28 -19.08 5.19
C LYS A 184 -9.40 -18.16 5.65
N ARG A 185 -9.74 -17.16 4.85
CA ARG A 185 -10.86 -16.24 5.11
C ARG A 185 -12.20 -17.00 5.09
N ALA A 186 -12.41 -17.88 4.11
CA ALA A 186 -13.58 -18.75 4.02
C ALA A 186 -13.71 -19.71 5.23
N GLN A 187 -12.58 -20.09 5.84
CA GLN A 187 -12.54 -20.85 7.10
C GLN A 187 -12.84 -20.00 8.35
N GLY A 188 -13.24 -18.75 8.21
CA GLY A 188 -13.55 -17.85 9.34
C GLY A 188 -12.31 -17.34 10.09
N LYS A 189 -11.10 -17.45 9.55
CA LYS A 189 -9.90 -16.93 10.24
C LYS A 189 -9.92 -15.40 10.30
N PRO A 190 -9.49 -14.81 11.43
CA PRO A 190 -9.41 -13.35 11.60
C PRO A 190 -8.50 -12.69 10.56
N TYR A 191 -8.76 -11.41 10.26
CA TYR A 191 -8.04 -10.61 9.26
C TYR A 191 -6.51 -10.74 9.36
N TYR A 192 -5.94 -10.47 10.53
CA TYR A 192 -4.49 -10.51 10.70
C TYR A 192 -3.90 -11.93 10.54
N VAL A 193 -4.66 -12.98 10.81
CA VAL A 193 -4.21 -14.36 10.66
C VAL A 193 -4.00 -14.71 9.20
N TYR A 194 -5.00 -14.45 8.34
CA TYR A 194 -4.84 -14.77 6.91
C TYR A 194 -3.89 -13.80 6.19
N MET A 195 -3.80 -12.54 6.61
CA MET A 195 -2.84 -11.56 6.07
C MET A 195 -1.39 -11.96 6.39
N THR A 196 -1.10 -12.31 7.64
CA THR A 196 0.24 -12.77 8.04
C THR A 196 0.61 -14.07 7.36
N ALA A 197 -0.33 -15.01 7.27
CA ALA A 197 -0.10 -16.27 6.56
C ALA A 197 0.14 -16.06 5.05
N GLY A 198 -0.58 -15.11 4.43
CA GLY A 198 -0.35 -14.69 3.05
C GLY A 198 1.04 -14.08 2.87
N ALA A 199 1.44 -13.15 3.73
CA ALA A 199 2.76 -12.53 3.71
C ALA A 199 3.90 -13.55 3.85
N ASN A 200 3.75 -14.52 4.74
CA ASN A 200 4.71 -15.62 4.88
C ASN A 200 4.80 -16.45 3.61
N LYS A 201 3.64 -16.84 3.02
CA LYS A 201 3.62 -17.60 1.76
C LYS A 201 4.21 -16.79 0.60
N PHE A 202 3.91 -15.49 0.52
CA PHE A 202 4.46 -14.60 -0.50
C PHE A 202 5.99 -14.55 -0.45
N LEU A 203 6.58 -14.34 0.72
CA LEU A 203 8.04 -14.30 0.87
C LEU A 203 8.72 -15.61 0.50
N ARG A 204 8.11 -16.75 0.80
CA ARG A 204 8.64 -18.06 0.41
C ARG A 204 8.63 -18.25 -1.10
N ILE A 205 7.59 -17.75 -1.79
CA ILE A 205 7.52 -17.76 -3.26
C ILE A 205 8.51 -16.75 -3.83
N TYR A 206 8.60 -15.54 -3.26
CA TYR A 206 9.58 -14.52 -3.65
C TYR A 206 11.00 -15.09 -3.61
N TYR A 207 11.39 -15.67 -2.49
CA TYR A 207 12.70 -16.29 -2.32
C TYR A 207 13.00 -17.34 -3.39
N GLY A 208 12.05 -18.25 -3.62
CA GLY A 208 12.23 -19.32 -4.62
C GLY A 208 12.39 -18.77 -6.03
N ARG A 209 11.48 -17.89 -6.45
CA ARG A 209 11.48 -17.31 -7.80
C ARG A 209 12.72 -16.46 -8.09
N VAL A 210 13.10 -15.59 -7.14
CA VAL A 210 14.27 -14.72 -7.31
C VAL A 210 15.55 -15.55 -7.36
N LYS A 211 15.71 -16.52 -6.44
CA LYS A 211 16.88 -17.38 -6.40
C LYS A 211 17.01 -18.21 -7.68
N GLU A 212 15.95 -18.82 -8.15
CA GLU A 212 15.90 -19.62 -9.39
C GLU A 212 16.27 -18.74 -10.60
N TYR A 213 15.67 -17.54 -10.67
CA TYR A 213 15.95 -16.60 -11.77
C TYR A 213 17.41 -16.15 -11.77
N LEU A 214 17.96 -15.74 -10.63
CA LEU A 214 19.38 -15.32 -10.54
C LEU A 214 20.32 -16.47 -10.89
N SER A 215 20.01 -17.71 -10.51
CA SER A 215 20.81 -18.90 -10.88
C SER A 215 20.71 -19.27 -12.36
N SER A 216 19.71 -18.75 -13.08
CA SER A 216 19.53 -18.99 -14.52
C SER A 216 20.20 -17.93 -15.41
N LEU A 217 20.70 -16.84 -14.82
CA LEU A 217 21.43 -15.82 -15.55
C LEU A 217 22.84 -16.33 -15.89
N PRO A 218 23.35 -16.05 -17.10
CA PRO A 218 24.75 -16.32 -17.43
C PRO A 218 25.67 -15.47 -16.54
N GLU A 219 26.80 -16.03 -16.15
CA GLU A 219 27.88 -15.31 -15.44
C GLU A 219 28.47 -14.18 -16.27
#